data_94ae188e798cdd353c4ac82d6e36166a
#
_entry.id   94ae188e798cdd353c4ac82d6e36166a
#
_cell.length_a   1.000
_cell.length_b   1.000
_cell.length_c   1.000
_cell.angle_alpha   90.00
_cell.angle_beta   90.00
_cell.angle_gamma   90.00
#
_symmetry.space_group_name_H-M   'P 1'
#
loop_
_entity.id
_entity.type
_entity.pdbx_description
1 polymer ?
#
loop_
_entity_poly.entity_id
_entity_poly.type
_entity_poly.pdbx_seq_one_letter_code
_entity_poly.pdbx_strand_id
1 'polypeptide(L)' 'MYNASTLRALGIGESARVLEISGAGDSRRLADIGLVPGTEVRCLLRAPCGEPTAYLIRGAVMALRDEDAERVAVEP' A
#
# COMPACT_ATOMS: atom_id res chain seq x y z
N MET A 1 -1.71 13.80 -17.61
CA MET A 1 -1.10 12.48 -17.71
C MET A 1 -1.26 11.73 -16.39
N TYR A 2 -1.56 10.49 -16.50
CA TYR A 2 -1.83 9.65 -15.36
C TYR A 2 -0.57 8.87 -14.97
N ASN A 3 -0.14 8.97 -13.72
CA ASN A 3 1.03 8.26 -13.21
C ASN A 3 0.60 7.29 -12.12
N ALA A 4 0.78 6.01 -12.39
CA ALA A 4 0.57 4.99 -11.39
C ALA A 4 1.88 4.72 -10.67
N SER A 5 1.81 4.35 -9.40
CA SER A 5 2.96 4.05 -8.60
C SER A 5 2.61 2.88 -7.69
N THR A 6 3.48 2.56 -6.75
CA THR A 6 3.20 1.51 -5.78
C THR A 6 3.10 2.12 -4.39
N LEU A 7 2.52 1.36 -3.45
CA LEU A 7 2.42 1.81 -2.08
C LEU A 7 3.79 2.14 -1.48
N ARG A 8 4.81 1.38 -1.88
CA ARG A 8 6.16 1.59 -1.36
C ARG A 8 6.68 2.99 -1.68
N ALA A 9 6.27 3.55 -2.80
CA ALA A 9 6.71 4.88 -3.23
C ALA A 9 5.95 6.00 -2.55
N LEU A 10 4.89 5.68 -1.80
CA LEU A 10 4.07 6.69 -1.14
C LEU A 10 4.84 7.30 0.03
N GLY A 11 4.86 8.62 0.08
CA GLY A 11 5.54 9.33 1.16
C GLY A 11 4.68 9.40 2.42
N ILE A 12 5.34 9.61 3.56
CA ILE A 12 4.64 9.72 4.84
C ILE A 12 3.64 10.88 4.77
N GLY A 13 2.41 10.61 5.16
CA GLY A 13 1.31 11.58 5.11
C GLY A 13 0.57 11.63 3.80
N GLU A 14 1.08 10.97 2.77
CA GLU A 14 0.41 10.96 1.47
C GLU A 14 -0.63 9.86 1.41
N SER A 15 -1.66 10.09 0.61
CA SER A 15 -2.74 9.13 0.37
C SER A 15 -2.79 8.78 -1.10
N ALA A 16 -3.26 7.57 -1.38
CA ALA A 16 -3.44 7.12 -2.75
C ALA A 16 -4.55 6.07 -2.77
N ARG A 17 -5.02 5.75 -3.97
CA ARG A 17 -6.10 4.80 -4.14
C ARG A 17 -5.57 3.54 -4.81
N VAL A 18 -5.93 2.39 -4.28
CA VAL A 18 -5.47 1.10 -4.81
C VAL A 18 -6.04 0.88 -6.21
N LEU A 19 -5.18 0.49 -7.15
CA LEU A 19 -5.58 0.12 -8.50
C LEU A 19 -5.67 -1.39 -8.63
N GLU A 20 -4.58 -2.08 -8.27
CA GLU A 20 -4.54 -3.53 -8.38
C GLU A 20 -3.34 -4.07 -7.58
N ILE A 21 -3.37 -5.36 -7.34
CA ILE A 21 -2.24 -6.07 -6.72
C ILE A 21 -1.63 -6.96 -7.80
N SER A 22 -0.32 -6.84 -7.99
CA SER A 22 0.38 -7.57 -9.02
C SER A 22 1.37 -8.56 -8.42
N GLY A 23 1.99 -9.35 -9.29
CA GLY A 23 3.03 -10.27 -8.91
C GLY A 23 2.53 -11.69 -8.69
N ALA A 24 3.47 -12.62 -8.69
CA ALA A 24 3.19 -14.01 -8.41
C ALA A 24 3.01 -14.19 -6.90
N GLY A 25 2.22 -15.14 -6.52
CA GLY A 25 2.03 -15.45 -5.13
C GLY A 25 0.64 -15.11 -4.67
N ASP A 26 0.42 -15.26 -3.38
CA ASP A 26 -0.91 -15.11 -2.81
C ASP A 26 -1.23 -13.65 -2.50
N SER A 27 -2.08 -13.04 -3.33
CA SER A 27 -2.55 -11.69 -3.10
C SER A 27 -3.80 -11.64 -2.21
N ARG A 28 -4.35 -12.82 -1.86
CA ARG A 28 -5.56 -12.87 -1.04
C ARG A 28 -5.33 -12.24 0.33
N ARG A 29 -4.15 -12.47 0.91
CA ARG A 29 -3.81 -11.91 2.20
C ARG A 29 -3.89 -10.38 2.19
N LEU A 30 -3.40 -9.76 1.11
CA LEU A 30 -3.44 -8.31 1.00
C LEU A 30 -4.86 -7.82 0.78
N ALA A 31 -5.65 -8.55 0.01
CA ALA A 31 -7.06 -8.19 -0.19
C ALA A 31 -7.85 -8.32 1.10
N ASP A 32 -7.52 -9.32 1.93
CA ASP A 32 -8.23 -9.54 3.19
C ASP A 32 -8.05 -8.39 4.17
N ILE A 33 -6.94 -7.68 4.11
CA ILE A 33 -6.72 -6.52 4.97
C ILE A 33 -7.28 -5.24 4.37
N GLY A 34 -7.92 -5.31 3.21
CA GLY A 34 -8.61 -4.19 2.61
C GLY A 34 -7.92 -3.58 1.39
N LEU A 35 -6.83 -4.16 0.90
CA LEU A 35 -6.12 -3.63 -0.26
C LEU A 35 -6.79 -4.11 -1.54
N VAL A 36 -8.00 -3.59 -1.79
CA VAL A 36 -8.76 -3.92 -2.98
C VAL A 36 -8.90 -2.67 -3.84
N PRO A 37 -9.14 -2.83 -5.16
CA PRO A 37 -9.28 -1.66 -6.04
C PRO A 37 -10.27 -0.65 -5.51
N GLY A 38 -9.87 0.62 -5.51
CA GLY A 38 -10.70 1.71 -5.04
C GLY A 38 -10.50 2.10 -3.59
N THR A 39 -9.81 1.29 -2.81
CA THR A 39 -9.56 1.59 -1.40
C THR A 39 -8.52 2.70 -1.26
N GLU A 40 -8.82 3.69 -0.42
CA GLU A 40 -7.86 4.73 -0.11
C GLU A 40 -6.90 4.26 0.97
N VAL A 41 -5.62 4.49 0.77
CA VAL A 41 -4.57 4.12 1.71
C VAL A 41 -3.72 5.33 2.00
N ARG A 42 -3.36 5.51 3.27
CA ARG A 42 -2.48 6.62 3.67
C ARG A 42 -1.24 6.05 4.33
N CYS A 43 -0.08 6.57 3.95
CA CYS A 43 1.17 6.19 4.58
C CYS A 43 1.32 6.97 5.88
N LEU A 44 1.46 6.27 7.00
CA LEU A 44 1.51 6.92 8.31
C LEU A 44 2.94 7.13 8.79
N LEU A 45 3.74 6.07 8.76
CA LEU A 45 5.12 6.17 9.21
C LEU A 45 5.91 4.95 8.69
N ARG A 46 7.22 5.10 8.76
CA ARG A 46 8.14 4.08 8.29
C ARG A 46 9.13 3.79 9.41
N ALA A 47 9.46 2.50 9.61
CA ALA A 47 10.44 2.12 10.62
C ALA A 47 11.81 2.72 10.26
N PRO A 48 12.69 2.96 11.26
CA PRO A 48 13.99 3.59 11.02
C PRO A 48 14.85 2.89 9.97
N CYS A 49 14.72 1.57 9.85
CA CYS A 49 15.48 0.79 8.86
C CYS A 49 14.81 0.76 7.48
N GLY A 50 13.65 1.41 7.31
CA GLY A 50 12.95 1.47 6.04
C GLY A 50 11.74 0.56 5.95
N GLU A 51 11.64 -0.45 6.79
CA GLU A 51 10.47 -1.31 6.83
C GLU A 51 10.32 -1.95 8.21
N PRO A 52 9.10 -2.38 8.59
CA PRO A 52 7.89 -2.23 7.79
C PRO A 52 7.40 -0.78 7.76
N THR A 53 6.49 -0.50 6.86
CA THR A 53 5.83 0.80 6.78
C THR A 53 4.39 0.63 7.25
N ALA A 54 3.92 1.56 8.08
CA ALA A 54 2.56 1.53 8.59
C ALA A 54 1.65 2.34 7.67
N TYR A 55 0.52 1.74 7.30
CA TYR A 55 -0.48 2.37 6.45
C TYR A 55 -1.84 2.35 7.14
N LEU A 56 -2.60 3.40 6.90
CA LEU A 56 -4.00 3.43 7.31
C LEU A 56 -4.84 2.87 6.18
N ILE A 57 -5.48 1.73 6.44
CA ILE A 57 -6.28 1.02 5.45
C ILE A 57 -7.65 0.75 6.07
N ARG A 58 -8.69 1.37 5.50
CA ARG A 58 -10.07 1.18 5.96
C ARG A 58 -10.23 1.40 7.47
N GLY A 59 -9.56 2.41 8.00
CA GLY A 59 -9.67 2.76 9.41
C GLY A 59 -8.77 1.96 10.34
N ALA A 60 -7.97 1.05 9.82
CA ALA A 60 -7.05 0.24 10.63
C ALA A 60 -5.62 0.50 10.22
N VAL A 61 -4.72 0.45 11.20
CA VAL A 61 -3.29 0.62 10.95
C VAL A 61 -2.69 -0.76 10.66
N MET A 62 -2.08 -0.89 9.49
CA MET A 62 -1.47 -2.14 9.05
C MET A 62 -0.02 -1.91 8.69
N ALA A 63 0.87 -2.81 9.14
CA ALA A 63 2.28 -2.75 8.80
C ALA A 63 2.55 -3.69 7.63
N LEU A 64 3.19 -3.17 6.58
CA LEU A 64 3.52 -3.95 5.39
C LEU A 64 5.01 -3.90 5.14
N ARG A 65 5.54 -5.04 4.70
CA ARG A 65 6.92 -5.10 4.24
C ARG A 65 7.02 -4.50 2.84
N ASP A 66 8.21 -4.05 2.48
CA ASP A 66 8.45 -3.44 1.17
C ASP A 66 8.03 -4.37 0.04
N GLU A 67 8.31 -5.68 0.14
CA GLU A 67 7.96 -6.61 -0.91
C GLU A 67 6.45 -6.68 -1.15
N ASP A 68 5.66 -6.52 -0.11
CA ASP A 68 4.20 -6.49 -0.25
C ASP A 68 3.73 -5.14 -0.79
N ALA A 69 4.30 -4.06 -0.28
CA ALA A 69 3.91 -2.71 -0.72
C ALA A 69 4.23 -2.48 -2.19
N GLU A 70 5.31 -3.08 -2.69
CA GLU A 70 5.67 -2.95 -4.11
C GLU A 70 4.68 -3.64 -5.03
N ARG A 71 3.91 -4.59 -4.53
CA ARG A 71 2.93 -5.32 -5.34
C ARG A 71 1.61 -4.57 -5.50
N VAL A 72 1.41 -3.53 -4.72
CA VAL A 72 0.14 -2.79 -4.71
C VAL A 72 0.30 -1.54 -5.56
N ALA A 73 -0.32 -1.55 -6.76
CA ALA A 73 -0.32 -0.38 -7.63
C ALA A 73 -1.36 0.61 -7.13
N VAL A 74 -0.98 1.86 -7.07
CA VAL A 74 -1.86 2.93 -6.57
C VAL A 74 -1.82 4.13 -7.49
N GLU A 75 -2.85 4.98 -7.38
CA GLU A 75 -2.86 6.29 -8.02
C GLU A 75 -3.04 7.36 -6.95
N PRO A 76 -2.45 8.54 -7.16
CA PRO A 76 -2.56 9.63 -6.19
C PRO A 76 -3.99 10.13 -6.04
#